data_05b08d62b0d32cd51f63047fc576f38a
#
_entry.id   05b08d62b0d32cd51f63047fc576f38a
#
_cell.length_a   1.000
_cell.length_b   1.000
_cell.length_c   1.000
_cell.angle_alpha   90.00
_cell.angle_beta   90.00
_cell.angle_gamma   90.00
#
_symmetry.space_group_name_H-M   'P 1'
#
loop_
_entity.id
_entity.type
_entity.pdbx_description
1 polymer ?
#
loop_
_entity_poly.entity_id
_entity_poly.type
_entity_poly.pdbx_seq_one_letter_code
_entity_poly.pdbx_strand_id
1 'polypeptide(L)'
;MVKVDTSASAVANITPGTRAGLENLAIFVSERLSKYDANRNDPNVDALSNLSFWANFGQISMQRCIMYAKENCKVSSNNKAYVEEAVVRRELSDNFCLYNKNYDSLKGARGWAQETLEKHAKDEREHVYTQKELEEANTHDPLWNATQKQIYLEGKPHGYLRMYWAKKILEWTESPKEALRIALYLNDHYCLDGCDPNGYVGVMWSICGIHDQGWGERSVYGKIRCMMYSGCKRKFDVVAFERRYNKSLNNTSAKSGAKK
;
A
#
# COMPACT_ATOMS: atom_id res chain seq x y z
N MET A 1 7.97 26.52 15.95
CA MET A 1 7.96 26.32 14.48
C MET A 1 8.18 24.83 14.24
N VAL A 2 7.27 24.15 13.54
CA VAL A 2 7.43 22.72 13.25
C VAL A 2 8.51 22.58 12.17
N LYS A 3 9.52 21.74 12.43
CA LYS A 3 10.56 21.44 11.45
C LYS A 3 9.96 20.45 10.44
N VAL A 4 9.71 20.91 9.22
CA VAL A 4 9.15 20.09 8.14
C VAL A 4 10.30 19.41 7.40
N ASP A 5 10.20 18.11 7.19
CA ASP A 5 11.07 17.37 6.28
C ASP A 5 10.63 17.64 4.83
N THR A 6 11.55 18.14 4.02
CA THR A 6 11.32 18.50 2.62
C THR A 6 11.98 17.53 1.64
N SER A 7 12.42 16.35 2.10
CA SER A 7 13.07 15.34 1.25
C SER A 7 12.09 14.67 0.27
N ALA A 8 10.80 14.58 0.63
CA ALA A 8 9.78 14.07 -0.28
C ALA A 8 9.32 15.16 -1.26
N SER A 9 9.28 14.81 -2.55
CA SER A 9 8.80 15.70 -3.61
C SER A 9 7.26 15.71 -3.69
N ALA A 10 6.69 16.83 -4.11
CA ALA A 10 5.25 16.92 -4.36
C ALA A 10 4.83 16.00 -5.51
N VAL A 11 3.69 15.31 -5.35
CA VAL A 11 3.09 14.47 -6.40
C VAL A 11 2.40 15.36 -7.43
N ALA A 12 2.86 15.28 -8.68
CA ALA A 12 2.50 16.24 -9.72
C ALA A 12 1.04 16.16 -10.20
N ASN A 13 0.40 14.99 -10.11
CA ASN A 13 -0.90 14.73 -10.75
C ASN A 13 -2.08 14.69 -9.78
N ILE A 14 -1.90 15.15 -8.55
CA ILE A 14 -2.95 15.17 -7.53
C ILE A 14 -3.28 16.63 -7.19
N THR A 15 -4.53 17.01 -7.43
CA THR A 15 -5.05 18.33 -7.01
C THR A 15 -5.76 18.15 -5.66
N PRO A 16 -5.33 18.85 -4.59
CA PRO A 16 -6.01 18.78 -3.30
C PRO A 16 -7.36 19.52 -3.33
N GLY A 17 -8.18 19.24 -2.32
CA GLY A 17 -9.45 19.92 -2.06
C GLY A 17 -10.68 19.10 -2.41
N THR A 18 -11.79 19.42 -1.76
CA THR A 18 -13.07 18.72 -1.86
C THR A 18 -13.58 18.62 -3.29
N ARG A 19 -13.43 19.69 -4.07
CA ARG A 19 -13.88 19.72 -5.47
C ARG A 19 -13.19 18.67 -6.32
N ALA A 20 -11.86 18.62 -6.28
CA ALA A 20 -11.07 17.64 -7.03
C ALA A 20 -11.39 16.20 -6.58
N GLY A 21 -11.58 15.96 -5.27
CA GLY A 21 -12.01 14.67 -4.75
C GLY A 21 -13.39 14.23 -5.25
N LEU A 22 -14.35 15.15 -5.35
CA LEU A 22 -15.69 14.87 -5.90
C LEU A 22 -15.66 14.64 -7.42
N GLU A 23 -14.84 15.38 -8.16
CA GLU A 23 -14.62 15.15 -9.59
C GLU A 23 -14.03 13.76 -9.83
N ASN A 24 -13.01 13.34 -9.05
CA ASN A 24 -12.47 11.99 -9.14
C ASN A 24 -13.48 10.90 -8.73
N LEU A 25 -14.35 11.16 -7.75
CA LEU A 25 -15.45 10.26 -7.40
C LEU A 25 -16.41 10.07 -8.59
N ALA A 26 -16.80 11.15 -9.26
CA ALA A 26 -17.68 11.07 -10.41
C ALA A 26 -17.05 10.26 -11.55
N ILE A 27 -15.77 10.49 -11.86
CA ILE A 27 -14.99 9.71 -12.84
C ILE A 27 -14.90 8.23 -12.42
N PHE A 28 -14.63 7.96 -11.15
CA PHE A 28 -14.60 6.57 -10.65
C PHE A 28 -15.93 5.86 -10.88
N VAL A 29 -17.02 6.48 -10.53
CA VAL A 29 -18.35 5.86 -10.65
C VAL A 29 -18.77 5.66 -12.10
N SER A 30 -18.48 6.63 -12.99
CA SER A 30 -18.87 6.55 -14.40
C SER A 30 -18.00 5.59 -15.22
N GLU A 31 -16.69 5.50 -14.95
CA GLU A 31 -15.74 4.83 -15.84
C GLU A 31 -15.10 3.56 -15.23
N ARG A 32 -14.94 3.51 -13.90
CA ARG A 32 -14.11 2.50 -13.23
C ARG A 32 -14.90 1.54 -12.35
N LEU A 33 -15.95 2.00 -11.69
CA LEU A 33 -16.71 1.17 -10.74
C LEU A 33 -17.35 -0.06 -11.40
N SER A 34 -17.74 0.04 -12.67
CA SER A 34 -18.33 -1.09 -13.42
C SER A 34 -17.40 -2.30 -13.58
N LYS A 35 -16.09 -2.10 -13.50
CA LYS A 35 -15.05 -3.14 -13.61
C LYS A 35 -14.30 -3.40 -12.30
N TYR A 36 -14.71 -2.76 -11.19
CA TYR A 36 -13.98 -2.73 -9.92
C TYR A 36 -13.75 -4.11 -9.33
N ASP A 37 -14.80 -4.91 -9.15
CA ASP A 37 -14.72 -6.23 -8.53
C ASP A 37 -13.77 -7.18 -9.26
N ALA A 38 -13.87 -7.22 -10.58
CA ALA A 38 -13.04 -8.08 -11.41
C ALA A 38 -11.57 -7.63 -11.48
N ASN A 39 -11.30 -6.32 -11.48
CA ASN A 39 -9.99 -5.80 -11.84
C ASN A 39 -9.26 -5.05 -10.69
N ARG A 40 -9.87 -4.87 -9.52
CA ARG A 40 -9.26 -4.13 -8.40
C ARG A 40 -7.92 -4.68 -7.91
N ASN A 41 -7.55 -5.91 -8.29
CA ASN A 41 -6.29 -6.54 -7.92
C ASN A 41 -5.27 -6.58 -9.08
N ASP A 42 -5.60 -6.02 -10.24
CA ASP A 42 -4.66 -5.89 -11.37
C ASP A 42 -4.13 -4.45 -11.44
N PRO A 43 -2.83 -4.23 -11.12
CA PRO A 43 -2.25 -2.89 -11.11
C PRO A 43 -2.05 -2.27 -12.51
N ASN A 44 -2.27 -3.03 -13.58
CA ASN A 44 -2.22 -2.52 -14.95
C ASN A 44 -3.57 -1.99 -15.43
N VAL A 45 -4.66 -2.27 -14.69
CA VAL A 45 -6.00 -1.81 -15.03
C VAL A 45 -6.40 -0.64 -14.13
N ASP A 46 -6.78 0.49 -14.71
CA ASP A 46 -7.34 1.60 -13.95
C ASP A 46 -8.78 1.26 -13.50
N ALA A 47 -8.90 0.61 -12.35
CA ALA A 47 -10.16 0.18 -11.76
C ALA A 47 -10.38 0.76 -10.35
N LEU A 48 -9.36 1.34 -9.71
CA LEU A 48 -9.45 1.81 -8.33
C LEU A 48 -10.12 3.18 -8.22
N SER A 49 -10.73 3.45 -7.08
CA SER A 49 -11.33 4.77 -6.79
C SER A 49 -10.27 5.87 -6.66
N ASN A 50 -9.10 5.53 -6.13
CA ASN A 50 -8.01 6.45 -5.79
C ASN A 50 -8.44 7.61 -4.87
N LEU A 51 -9.48 7.41 -4.04
CA LEU A 51 -10.04 8.43 -3.15
C LEU A 51 -9.35 8.53 -1.79
N SER A 52 -8.41 7.61 -1.48
CA SER A 52 -7.74 7.57 -0.18
C SER A 52 -7.03 8.86 0.19
N PHE A 53 -6.44 9.57 -0.76
CA PHE A 53 -5.78 10.86 -0.54
C PHE A 53 -6.71 11.90 0.08
N TRP A 54 -7.86 12.13 -0.57
CA TRP A 54 -8.83 13.12 -0.11
C TRP A 54 -9.55 12.68 1.15
N ALA A 55 -9.77 11.36 1.33
CA ALA A 55 -10.37 10.81 2.53
C ALA A 55 -9.44 10.97 3.74
N ASN A 56 -8.14 10.70 3.59
CA ASN A 56 -7.13 10.84 4.63
C ASN A 56 -7.08 12.26 5.20
N PHE A 57 -7.13 13.27 4.31
CA PHE A 57 -7.14 14.68 4.72
C PHE A 57 -8.53 15.25 5.02
N GLY A 58 -9.57 14.42 5.16
CA GLY A 58 -10.93 14.86 5.47
C GLY A 58 -11.58 15.75 4.40
N GLN A 59 -11.03 15.75 3.18
CA GLN A 59 -11.53 16.58 2.08
C GLN A 59 -12.78 16.00 1.43
N ILE A 60 -13.04 14.70 1.59
CA ILE A 60 -14.26 14.01 1.20
C ILE A 60 -14.74 13.07 2.30
N SER A 61 -16.04 12.84 2.37
CA SER A 61 -16.64 11.84 3.25
C SER A 61 -16.81 10.52 2.53
N MET A 62 -16.30 9.42 3.11
CA MET A 62 -16.48 8.07 2.55
C MET A 62 -17.93 7.64 2.54
N GLN A 63 -18.76 8.07 3.52
CA GLN A 63 -20.21 7.83 3.51
C GLN A 63 -20.85 8.41 2.25
N ARG A 64 -20.53 9.68 1.92
CA ARG A 64 -21.01 10.33 0.70
C ARG A 64 -20.57 9.59 -0.55
N CYS A 65 -19.31 9.16 -0.61
CA CYS A 65 -18.78 8.41 -1.74
C CYS A 65 -19.54 7.11 -1.98
N ILE A 66 -19.87 6.39 -0.90
CA ILE A 66 -20.62 5.13 -0.97
C ILE A 66 -22.05 5.36 -1.40
N MET A 67 -22.72 6.37 -0.85
CA MET A 67 -24.09 6.71 -1.25
C MET A 67 -24.15 7.03 -2.74
N TYR A 68 -23.25 7.90 -3.21
CA TYR A 68 -23.15 8.27 -4.62
C TYR A 68 -22.88 7.05 -5.53
N ALA A 69 -21.98 6.15 -5.12
CA ALA A 69 -21.69 4.93 -5.86
C ALA A 69 -22.89 3.98 -5.93
N LYS A 70 -23.63 3.80 -4.82
CA LYS A 70 -24.84 2.96 -4.78
C LYS A 70 -25.99 3.50 -5.64
N GLU A 71 -26.14 4.81 -5.69
CA GLU A 71 -27.18 5.47 -6.49
C GLU A 71 -26.90 5.37 -8.00
N ASN A 72 -25.61 5.39 -8.40
CA ASN A 72 -25.19 5.49 -9.80
C ASN A 72 -24.65 4.20 -10.41
N CYS A 73 -24.40 3.14 -9.64
CA CYS A 73 -23.96 1.86 -10.16
C CYS A 73 -25.01 0.77 -9.91
N LYS A 74 -25.50 0.17 -11.01
CA LYS A 74 -26.50 -0.91 -10.96
C LYS A 74 -25.91 -2.29 -10.67
N VAL A 75 -24.60 -2.47 -10.80
CA VAL A 75 -23.92 -3.77 -10.63
C VAL A 75 -23.65 -4.04 -9.15
N SER A 76 -24.46 -4.93 -8.56
CA SER A 76 -24.43 -5.23 -7.12
C SER A 76 -23.07 -5.76 -6.63
N SER A 77 -22.36 -6.60 -7.40
CA SER A 77 -21.06 -7.14 -7.01
C SER A 77 -20.01 -6.04 -6.86
N ASN A 78 -19.93 -5.11 -7.80
CA ASN A 78 -19.01 -3.97 -7.74
C ASN A 78 -19.27 -3.07 -6.53
N ASN A 79 -20.57 -2.76 -6.26
CA ASN A 79 -20.93 -1.99 -5.07
C ASN A 79 -20.57 -2.72 -3.78
N LYS A 80 -20.83 -4.04 -3.68
CA LYS A 80 -20.45 -4.84 -2.52
C LYS A 80 -18.93 -4.84 -2.32
N ALA A 81 -18.15 -5.06 -3.37
CA ALA A 81 -16.70 -5.06 -3.31
C ALA A 81 -16.16 -3.67 -2.90
N TYR A 82 -16.74 -2.58 -3.42
CA TYR A 82 -16.33 -1.23 -3.03
C TYR A 82 -16.69 -0.90 -1.59
N VAL A 83 -17.89 -1.27 -1.13
CA VAL A 83 -18.32 -1.10 0.27
C VAL A 83 -17.45 -1.92 1.23
N GLU A 84 -17.06 -3.14 0.86
CA GLU A 84 -16.15 -3.96 1.66
C GLU A 84 -14.84 -3.20 1.95
N GLU A 85 -14.23 -2.59 0.94
CA GLU A 85 -12.98 -1.86 1.12
C GLU A 85 -13.19 -0.50 1.82
N ALA A 86 -14.21 0.26 1.40
CA ALA A 86 -14.41 1.63 1.84
C ALA A 86 -15.08 1.77 3.22
N VAL A 87 -15.77 0.72 3.68
CA VAL A 87 -16.42 0.67 5.01
C VAL A 87 -15.79 -0.40 5.87
N VAL A 88 -15.94 -1.67 5.49
CA VAL A 88 -15.61 -2.78 6.41
C VAL A 88 -14.12 -2.76 6.75
N ARG A 89 -13.25 -2.67 5.75
CA ARG A 89 -11.79 -2.63 5.97
C ARG A 89 -11.36 -1.36 6.69
N ARG A 90 -11.96 -0.22 6.35
CA ARG A 90 -11.69 1.05 7.02
C ARG A 90 -12.10 1.00 8.49
N GLU A 91 -13.31 0.60 8.81
CA GLU A 91 -13.80 0.50 10.20
C GLU A 91 -12.99 -0.49 11.03
N LEU A 92 -12.57 -1.62 10.45
CA LEU A 92 -11.66 -2.55 11.11
C LEU A 92 -10.31 -1.90 11.44
N SER A 93 -9.82 -1.02 10.57
CA SER A 93 -8.56 -0.31 10.79
C SER A 93 -8.70 0.77 11.85
N ASP A 94 -9.76 1.57 11.79
CA ASP A 94 -10.08 2.60 12.79
C ASP A 94 -10.24 1.96 14.18
N ASN A 95 -10.99 0.85 14.29
CA ASN A 95 -11.16 0.10 15.53
C ASN A 95 -9.83 -0.45 16.06
N PHE A 96 -9.00 -1.04 15.20
CA PHE A 96 -7.72 -1.59 15.61
C PHE A 96 -6.82 -0.48 16.19
N CYS A 97 -6.67 0.63 15.49
CA CYS A 97 -5.81 1.73 15.96
C CYS A 97 -6.36 2.41 17.22
N LEU A 98 -7.70 2.53 17.34
CA LEU A 98 -8.33 3.15 18.51
C LEU A 98 -8.18 2.31 19.78
N TYR A 99 -8.39 0.99 19.70
CA TYR A 99 -8.46 0.12 20.87
C TYR A 99 -7.15 -0.63 21.17
N ASN A 100 -6.21 -0.71 20.25
CA ASN A 100 -4.93 -1.38 20.44
C ASN A 100 -3.80 -0.35 20.58
N LYS A 101 -3.36 -0.10 21.81
CA LYS A 101 -2.25 0.84 22.10
C LYS A 101 -0.91 0.49 21.44
N ASN A 102 -0.77 -0.73 20.94
CA ASN A 102 0.42 -1.22 20.25
C ASN A 102 0.19 -1.37 18.73
N TYR A 103 -0.71 -0.59 18.14
CA TYR A 103 -1.10 -0.68 16.74
C TYR A 103 0.06 -0.50 15.74
N ASP A 104 1.15 0.08 16.15
CA ASP A 104 2.39 0.34 15.40
C ASP A 104 3.58 -0.56 15.83
N SER A 105 3.31 -1.62 16.57
CA SER A 105 4.32 -2.47 17.19
C SER A 105 3.99 -3.95 17.02
N LEU A 106 5.03 -4.81 17.01
CA LEU A 106 4.87 -6.27 17.03
C LEU A 106 3.99 -6.75 18.19
N LYS A 107 3.98 -6.02 19.31
CA LYS A 107 3.14 -6.31 20.48
C LYS A 107 1.63 -6.18 20.18
N GLY A 108 1.26 -5.45 19.13
CA GLY A 108 -0.12 -5.35 18.68
C GLY A 108 -0.63 -6.57 17.93
N ALA A 109 0.25 -7.46 17.51
CA ALA A 109 -0.09 -8.70 16.83
C ALA A 109 -0.74 -9.73 17.78
N ARG A 110 -1.50 -10.68 17.22
CA ARG A 110 -2.03 -11.83 17.98
C ARG A 110 -0.89 -12.75 18.43
N GLY A 111 -1.09 -13.48 19.53
CA GLY A 111 -0.08 -14.36 20.13
C GLY A 111 0.59 -15.30 19.12
N TRP A 112 -0.20 -16.00 18.28
CA TRP A 112 0.34 -16.90 17.26
C TRP A 112 1.31 -16.20 16.28
N ALA A 113 1.05 -14.93 15.98
CA ALA A 113 1.88 -14.16 15.07
C ALA A 113 3.15 -13.66 15.76
N GLN A 114 3.06 -13.24 17.03
CA GLN A 114 4.23 -12.87 17.83
C GLN A 114 5.18 -14.06 17.99
N GLU A 115 4.64 -15.22 18.39
CA GLU A 115 5.40 -16.46 18.58
C GLU A 115 6.14 -16.89 17.31
N THR A 116 5.43 -16.86 16.15
CA THR A 116 6.05 -17.29 14.89
C THR A 116 7.10 -16.29 14.40
N LEU A 117 6.88 -14.99 14.55
CA LEU A 117 7.85 -13.97 14.18
C LEU A 117 9.09 -14.00 15.08
N GLU A 118 8.92 -14.27 16.38
CA GLU A 118 10.03 -14.43 17.31
C GLU A 118 10.86 -15.68 16.98
N LYS A 119 10.20 -16.83 16.75
CA LYS A 119 10.83 -18.09 16.35
C LYS A 119 11.70 -17.94 15.11
N HIS A 120 11.21 -17.18 14.11
CA HIS A 120 11.88 -17.00 12.83
C HIS A 120 12.69 -15.68 12.72
N ALA A 121 12.85 -14.95 13.83
CA ALA A 121 13.54 -13.66 13.80
C ALA A 121 15.03 -13.75 13.39
N LYS A 122 15.66 -14.90 13.67
CA LYS A 122 17.08 -15.17 13.37
C LYS A 122 17.30 -16.07 12.16
N ASP A 123 16.26 -16.39 11.42
CA ASP A 123 16.40 -17.17 10.19
C ASP A 123 17.31 -16.45 9.21
N GLU A 124 18.13 -17.21 8.50
CA GLU A 124 18.98 -16.68 7.46
C GLU A 124 18.15 -16.06 6.34
N ARG A 125 18.58 -14.90 5.85
CA ARG A 125 17.96 -14.17 4.76
C ARG A 125 18.86 -14.18 3.55
N GLU A 126 18.33 -14.55 2.41
CA GLU A 126 19.06 -14.56 1.15
C GLU A 126 19.58 -13.16 0.76
N HIS A 127 18.77 -12.13 1.08
CA HIS A 127 19.09 -10.73 0.86
C HIS A 127 18.76 -9.91 2.09
N VAL A 128 19.60 -8.94 2.41
CA VAL A 128 19.33 -7.95 3.47
C VAL A 128 19.60 -6.57 2.90
N TYR A 129 18.62 -5.66 3.04
CA TYR A 129 18.70 -4.28 2.58
C TYR A 129 18.60 -3.30 3.74
N THR A 130 19.36 -2.23 3.67
CA THR A 130 19.23 -1.06 4.53
C THR A 130 17.99 -0.27 4.18
N GLN A 131 17.51 0.56 5.12
CA GLN A 131 16.41 1.50 4.84
C GLN A 131 16.71 2.35 3.60
N LYS A 132 17.94 2.84 3.44
CA LYS A 132 18.34 3.68 2.32
C LYS A 132 18.22 2.96 0.98
N GLU A 133 18.66 1.71 0.88
CA GLU A 133 18.54 0.92 -0.35
C GLU A 133 17.08 0.67 -0.72
N LEU A 134 16.23 0.44 0.30
CA LEU A 134 14.78 0.32 0.10
C LEU A 134 14.16 1.65 -0.34
N GLU A 135 14.53 2.77 0.27
CA GLU A 135 14.10 4.10 -0.16
C GLU A 135 14.51 4.40 -1.61
N GLU A 136 15.73 4.08 -1.99
CA GLU A 136 16.26 4.30 -3.35
C GLU A 136 15.68 3.32 -4.38
N ALA A 137 14.79 2.40 -3.98
CA ALA A 137 14.28 1.33 -4.84
C ALA A 137 15.41 0.53 -5.53
N ASN A 138 16.45 0.22 -4.75
CA ASN A 138 17.67 -0.44 -5.21
C ASN A 138 17.78 -1.86 -4.65
N THR A 139 16.79 -2.71 -4.96
CA THR A 139 16.81 -4.13 -4.60
C THR A 139 16.97 -4.99 -5.84
N HIS A 140 17.19 -6.30 -5.65
CA HIS A 140 17.27 -7.28 -6.74
C HIS A 140 15.90 -7.53 -7.43
N ASP A 141 14.78 -7.12 -6.81
CA ASP A 141 13.44 -7.41 -7.30
C ASP A 141 12.87 -6.23 -8.11
N PRO A 142 12.73 -6.35 -9.44
CA PRO A 142 12.27 -5.25 -10.27
C PRO A 142 10.81 -4.86 -10.02
N LEU A 143 9.95 -5.80 -9.58
CA LEU A 143 8.56 -5.50 -9.24
C LEU A 143 8.46 -4.69 -7.94
N TRP A 144 9.27 -5.04 -6.95
CA TRP A 144 9.34 -4.28 -5.70
C TRP A 144 9.86 -2.86 -5.96
N ASN A 145 10.95 -2.74 -6.72
CA ASN A 145 11.51 -1.44 -7.10
C ASN A 145 10.51 -0.58 -7.87
N ALA A 146 9.77 -1.18 -8.81
CA ALA A 146 8.71 -0.48 -9.54
C ALA A 146 7.58 -0.01 -8.61
N THR A 147 7.24 -0.81 -7.60
CA THR A 147 6.22 -0.45 -6.59
C THR A 147 6.68 0.72 -5.72
N GLN A 148 7.94 0.72 -5.27
CA GLN A 148 8.52 1.84 -4.53
C GLN A 148 8.56 3.12 -5.38
N LYS A 149 8.89 3.01 -6.65
CA LYS A 149 8.86 4.14 -7.61
C LYS A 149 7.43 4.65 -7.84
N GLN A 150 6.43 3.77 -7.87
CA GLN A 150 5.03 4.18 -7.94
C GLN A 150 4.65 5.07 -6.74
N ILE A 151 5.12 4.74 -5.53
CA ILE A 151 4.89 5.57 -4.34
C ILE A 151 5.38 7.00 -4.58
N TYR A 152 6.59 7.18 -5.08
CA TYR A 152 7.17 8.51 -5.33
C TYR A 152 6.45 9.29 -6.44
N LEU A 153 6.00 8.59 -7.49
CA LEU A 153 5.40 9.22 -8.66
C LEU A 153 3.91 9.51 -8.49
N GLU A 154 3.20 8.63 -7.78
CA GLU A 154 1.73 8.66 -7.67
C GLU A 154 1.22 8.92 -6.24
N GLY A 155 2.13 8.98 -5.25
CA GLY A 155 1.79 9.21 -3.85
C GLY A 155 1.16 8.00 -3.16
N LYS A 156 1.10 6.84 -3.80
CA LYS A 156 0.69 5.56 -3.20
C LYS A 156 1.00 4.38 -4.10
N PRO A 157 1.23 3.18 -3.54
CA PRO A 157 1.28 1.97 -4.34
C PRO A 157 -0.13 1.42 -4.59
N HIS A 158 -0.29 0.60 -5.62
CA HIS A 158 -1.50 -0.19 -5.81
C HIS A 158 -1.74 -1.11 -4.59
N GLY A 159 -2.99 -1.23 -4.11
CA GLY A 159 -3.31 -1.96 -2.87
C GLY A 159 -2.81 -3.41 -2.83
N TYR A 160 -2.92 -4.14 -3.94
CA TYR A 160 -2.36 -5.50 -4.06
C TYR A 160 -0.83 -5.50 -3.92
N LEU A 161 -0.16 -4.53 -4.54
CA LEU A 161 1.29 -4.40 -4.48
C LEU A 161 1.79 -3.85 -3.15
N ARG A 162 0.98 -3.06 -2.42
CA ARG A 162 1.33 -2.63 -1.05
C ARG A 162 1.54 -3.83 -0.13
N MET A 163 0.71 -4.88 -0.27
CA MET A 163 0.91 -6.12 0.47
C MET A 163 2.20 -6.85 0.08
N TYR A 164 2.48 -6.98 -1.21
CA TYR A 164 3.72 -7.56 -1.71
C TYR A 164 4.94 -6.79 -1.21
N TRP A 165 4.91 -5.48 -1.34
CA TRP A 165 5.95 -4.55 -0.92
C TRP A 165 6.28 -4.70 0.58
N ALA A 166 5.30 -4.66 1.46
CA ALA A 166 5.52 -4.79 2.90
C ALA A 166 6.01 -6.20 3.30
N LYS A 167 5.51 -7.25 2.64
CA LYS A 167 5.97 -8.62 2.88
C LYS A 167 7.41 -8.84 2.45
N LYS A 168 7.86 -8.20 1.39
CA LYS A 168 9.26 -8.26 0.94
C LYS A 168 10.17 -7.48 1.88
N ILE A 169 9.73 -6.40 2.49
CA ILE A 169 10.48 -5.73 3.57
C ILE A 169 10.70 -6.69 4.75
N LEU A 170 9.68 -7.49 5.15
CA LEU A 170 9.87 -8.53 6.17
C LEU A 170 10.93 -9.57 5.75
N GLU A 171 10.90 -9.98 4.50
CA GLU A 171 11.83 -10.99 3.97
C GLU A 171 13.28 -10.49 3.94
N TRP A 172 13.49 -9.20 3.72
CA TRP A 172 14.79 -8.61 3.38
C TRP A 172 15.39 -7.66 4.42
N THR A 173 14.89 -7.69 5.63
CA THR A 173 15.43 -6.89 6.75
C THR A 173 15.92 -7.80 7.87
N GLU A 174 16.82 -7.30 8.71
CA GLU A 174 17.48 -8.06 9.78
C GLU A 174 16.51 -8.74 10.75
N SER A 175 15.35 -8.12 10.98
CA SER A 175 14.37 -8.62 11.95
C SER A 175 12.95 -8.13 11.62
N PRO A 176 11.90 -8.82 12.13
CA PRO A 176 10.53 -8.37 11.98
C PRO A 176 10.27 -6.97 12.58
N LYS A 177 11.01 -6.60 13.64
CA LYS A 177 10.91 -5.28 14.26
C LYS A 177 11.43 -4.18 13.32
N GLU A 178 12.56 -4.42 12.69
CA GLU A 178 13.15 -3.48 11.72
C GLU A 178 12.28 -3.41 10.45
N ALA A 179 11.75 -4.55 10.00
CA ALA A 179 10.81 -4.60 8.89
C ALA A 179 9.59 -3.70 9.13
N LEU A 180 8.98 -3.83 10.30
CA LEU A 180 7.80 -3.04 10.67
C LEU A 180 8.14 -1.55 10.72
N ARG A 181 9.24 -1.19 11.36
CA ARG A 181 9.71 0.19 11.47
C ARG A 181 9.94 0.84 10.09
N ILE A 182 10.64 0.14 9.20
CA ILE A 182 10.93 0.66 7.85
C ILE A 182 9.65 0.76 7.03
N ALA A 183 8.80 -0.25 7.06
CA ALA A 183 7.56 -0.24 6.28
C ALA A 183 6.60 0.88 6.71
N LEU A 184 6.45 1.12 8.01
CA LEU A 184 5.67 2.25 8.53
C LEU A 184 6.29 3.59 8.15
N TYR A 185 7.62 3.73 8.31
CA TYR A 185 8.33 4.95 7.93
C TYR A 185 8.12 5.27 6.45
N LEU A 186 8.36 4.32 5.56
CA LEU A 186 8.23 4.54 4.11
C LEU A 186 6.79 4.84 3.71
N ASN A 187 5.81 4.16 4.33
CA ASN A 187 4.39 4.44 4.10
C ASN A 187 4.03 5.86 4.51
N ASP A 188 4.38 6.26 5.73
CA ASP A 188 3.95 7.53 6.30
C ASP A 188 4.71 8.73 5.73
N HIS A 189 5.95 8.52 5.30
CA HIS A 189 6.78 9.56 4.74
C HIS A 189 6.47 9.86 3.27
N TYR A 190 6.12 8.83 2.48
CA TYR A 190 5.98 8.97 1.02
C TYR A 190 4.57 8.79 0.48
N CYS A 191 3.65 8.15 1.23
CA CYS A 191 2.29 7.99 0.74
C CYS A 191 1.40 9.17 1.15
N LEU A 192 0.63 9.71 0.21
CA LEU A 192 -0.38 10.73 0.49
C LEU A 192 -1.54 10.19 1.36
N ASP A 193 -1.74 8.89 1.39
CA ASP A 193 -2.62 8.17 2.31
C ASP A 193 -1.84 7.52 3.47
N GLY A 194 -0.68 8.04 3.82
CA GLY A 194 0.11 7.72 5.01
C GLY A 194 -0.46 8.34 6.28
N CYS A 195 0.04 7.92 7.45
CA CYS A 195 -0.46 8.35 8.76
C CYS A 195 -1.98 8.11 8.97
N ASP A 196 -2.56 7.19 8.21
CA ASP A 196 -3.98 6.80 8.28
C ASP A 196 -4.08 5.40 8.91
N PRO A 197 -5.13 5.08 9.70
CA PRO A 197 -5.33 3.75 10.28
C PRO A 197 -5.23 2.61 9.26
N ASN A 198 -5.70 2.81 8.00
CA ASN A 198 -5.56 1.79 6.96
C ASN A 198 -4.10 1.56 6.54
N GLY A 199 -3.25 2.59 6.60
CA GLY A 199 -1.81 2.46 6.37
C GLY A 199 -1.17 1.57 7.42
N TYR A 200 -1.40 1.88 8.71
CA TYR A 200 -0.91 1.07 9.83
C TYR A 200 -1.41 -0.37 9.75
N VAL A 201 -2.72 -0.58 9.60
CA VAL A 201 -3.29 -1.93 9.53
C VAL A 201 -2.83 -2.67 8.29
N GLY A 202 -2.68 -2.01 7.13
CA GLY A 202 -2.16 -2.62 5.92
C GLY A 202 -0.74 -3.17 6.09
N VAL A 203 0.13 -2.42 6.76
CA VAL A 203 1.50 -2.84 7.11
C VAL A 203 1.47 -3.95 8.17
N MET A 204 0.70 -3.77 9.26
CA MET A 204 0.53 -4.76 10.32
C MET A 204 -0.10 -6.06 9.80
N TRP A 205 -1.04 -6.01 8.88
CA TRP A 205 -1.56 -7.19 8.22
C TRP A 205 -0.47 -7.94 7.45
N SER A 206 0.32 -7.21 6.69
CA SER A 206 1.35 -7.79 5.83
C SER A 206 2.50 -8.41 6.60
N ILE A 207 2.95 -7.78 7.69
CA ILE A 207 4.10 -8.19 8.50
C ILE A 207 3.69 -9.01 9.72
N CYS A 208 2.60 -8.61 10.39
CA CYS A 208 2.19 -9.18 11.68
C CYS A 208 0.91 -10.02 11.62
N GLY A 209 0.32 -10.23 10.43
CA GLY A 209 -0.87 -11.05 10.25
C GLY A 209 -2.13 -10.52 10.94
N ILE A 210 -2.25 -9.19 11.16
CA ILE A 210 -3.48 -8.59 11.69
C ILE A 210 -4.64 -8.89 10.74
N HIS A 211 -5.77 -9.31 11.29
CA HIS A 211 -6.97 -9.76 10.54
C HIS A 211 -6.74 -10.94 9.58
N ASP A 212 -5.60 -11.65 9.72
CA ASP A 212 -5.31 -12.87 8.97
C ASP A 212 -5.25 -14.09 9.92
N GLN A 213 -5.07 -15.26 9.37
CA GLN A 213 -4.85 -16.52 10.05
C GLN A 213 -3.42 -17.03 9.81
N GLY A 214 -2.98 -18.00 10.61
CA GLY A 214 -1.71 -18.69 10.37
C GLY A 214 -1.76 -19.54 9.10
N TRP A 215 -0.69 -19.47 8.31
CA TRP A 215 -0.46 -20.24 7.07
C TRP A 215 0.60 -21.31 7.26
N GLY A 216 0.90 -22.05 6.22
CA GLY A 216 2.00 -23.03 6.25
C GLY A 216 3.32 -22.36 6.60
N GLU A 217 4.03 -22.90 7.58
CA GLU A 217 5.26 -22.33 8.13
C GLU A 217 6.39 -22.30 7.09
N ARG A 218 7.11 -21.19 7.02
CA ARG A 218 8.22 -20.95 6.09
C ARG A 218 9.34 -20.18 6.78
N SER A 219 10.57 -20.37 6.33
CA SER A 219 11.71 -19.55 6.78
C SER A 219 11.39 -18.06 6.66
N VAL A 220 11.86 -17.27 7.62
CA VAL A 220 11.69 -15.83 7.78
C VAL A 220 10.24 -15.40 8.08
N TYR A 221 9.28 -15.91 7.33
CA TYR A 221 7.85 -15.57 7.47
C TYR A 221 7.15 -16.32 8.62
N GLY A 222 7.67 -17.48 9.00
CA GLY A 222 6.93 -18.38 9.88
C GLY A 222 5.55 -18.69 9.30
N LYS A 223 4.50 -18.48 10.08
CA LYS A 223 3.10 -18.67 9.69
C LYS A 223 2.47 -17.42 9.05
N ILE A 224 3.23 -16.33 8.88
CA ILE A 224 2.73 -15.17 8.16
C ILE A 224 2.60 -15.50 6.67
N ARG A 225 1.49 -15.11 6.08
CA ARG A 225 1.23 -15.33 4.64
C ARG A 225 2.29 -14.64 3.80
N CYS A 226 3.07 -15.40 3.04
CA CYS A 226 4.05 -14.84 2.11
C CYS A 226 3.42 -14.48 0.75
N MET A 227 4.07 -13.60 -0.01
CA MET A 227 3.77 -13.30 -1.39
C MET A 227 5.03 -13.43 -2.24
N MET A 228 4.97 -14.27 -3.28
CA MET A 228 6.09 -14.54 -4.16
C MET A 228 5.92 -13.83 -5.50
N TYR A 229 7.02 -13.40 -6.13
CA TYR A 229 7.03 -12.82 -7.46
C TYR A 229 6.30 -13.70 -8.50
N SER A 230 6.52 -15.04 -8.46
CA SER A 230 5.81 -16.00 -9.31
C SER A 230 4.29 -15.99 -9.09
N GLY A 231 3.84 -15.67 -7.88
CA GLY A 231 2.41 -15.48 -7.56
C GLY A 231 1.84 -14.24 -8.22
N CYS A 232 2.59 -13.14 -8.24
CA CYS A 232 2.21 -11.90 -8.92
C CYS A 232 2.12 -12.11 -10.43
N LYS A 233 3.08 -12.81 -11.05
CA LYS A 233 3.07 -13.15 -12.49
C LYS A 233 1.84 -13.93 -12.94
N ARG A 234 1.21 -14.69 -12.05
CA ARG A 234 -0.05 -15.42 -12.37
C ARG A 234 -1.28 -14.54 -12.27
N LYS A 235 -1.17 -13.36 -11.64
CA LYS A 235 -2.29 -12.45 -11.39
C LYS A 235 -2.39 -11.34 -12.41
N PHE A 236 -1.25 -10.82 -12.87
CA PHE A 236 -1.19 -9.69 -13.81
C PHE A 236 0.15 -9.71 -14.57
N ASP A 237 0.26 -8.91 -15.62
CA ASP A 237 1.49 -8.70 -16.38
C ASP A 237 2.48 -7.83 -15.56
N VAL A 238 3.38 -8.50 -14.82
CA VAL A 238 4.39 -7.82 -13.99
C VAL A 238 5.37 -7.03 -14.85
N VAL A 239 5.71 -7.50 -16.06
CA VAL A 239 6.68 -6.83 -16.94
C VAL A 239 6.11 -5.50 -17.46
N ALA A 240 4.80 -5.46 -17.78
CA ALA A 240 4.15 -4.21 -18.16
C ALA A 240 4.17 -3.17 -17.01
N PHE A 241 3.92 -3.62 -15.77
CA PHE A 241 4.00 -2.77 -14.59
C PHE A 241 5.44 -2.26 -14.36
N GLU A 242 6.43 -3.13 -14.37
CA GLU A 242 7.84 -2.79 -14.20
C GLU A 242 8.32 -1.76 -15.26
N ARG A 243 7.95 -1.94 -16.51
CA ARG A 243 8.30 -1.01 -17.61
C ARG A 243 7.71 0.38 -17.41
N ARG A 244 6.50 0.48 -16.85
CA ARG A 244 5.82 1.75 -16.61
C ARG A 244 6.63 2.65 -15.67
N TYR A 245 7.14 2.11 -14.57
CA TYR A 245 7.83 2.89 -13.54
C TYR A 245 9.34 2.99 -13.77
N ASN A 246 9.97 2.01 -14.39
CA ASN A 246 11.41 2.08 -14.70
C ASN A 246 11.74 3.10 -15.80
N LYS A 247 10.85 3.29 -16.79
CA LYS A 247 11.02 4.32 -17.84
C LYS A 247 10.77 5.74 -17.33
N SER A 248 9.87 5.92 -16.38
CA SER A 248 9.44 7.25 -15.92
C SER A 248 10.54 8.02 -15.19
N LEU A 249 11.41 7.36 -14.42
CA LEU A 249 12.51 8.03 -13.70
C LEU A 249 13.64 8.48 -14.63
N ASN A 250 13.92 7.75 -15.71
CA ASN A 250 14.91 8.18 -16.69
C ASN A 250 14.50 9.46 -17.43
N ASN A 251 13.20 9.72 -17.58
CA ASN A 251 12.68 10.95 -18.19
C ASN A 251 12.63 12.14 -17.22
N THR A 252 12.57 11.91 -15.92
CA THR A 252 12.54 13.01 -14.92
C THR A 252 13.95 13.53 -14.64
N SER A 253 14.96 12.66 -14.62
CA SER A 253 16.36 13.05 -14.50
C SER A 253 16.87 13.80 -15.74
N ALA A 254 16.37 13.49 -16.93
CA ALA A 254 16.72 14.21 -18.15
C ALA A 254 16.12 15.65 -18.21
N LYS A 255 14.99 15.90 -17.55
CA LYS A 255 14.36 17.24 -17.50
C LYS A 255 14.96 18.16 -16.42
N SER A 256 15.55 17.61 -15.36
CA SER A 256 16.23 18.41 -14.33
C SER A 256 17.64 18.85 -14.73
N GLY A 257 18.27 18.18 -15.71
CA GLY A 257 19.57 18.54 -16.26
C GLY A 257 19.55 19.64 -17.36
N ALA A 258 18.37 20.04 -17.83
CA ALA A 258 18.22 21.01 -18.93
C ALA A 258 17.86 22.45 -18.46
N LYS A 259 17.96 22.75 -17.15
CA LYS A 259 17.85 24.10 -16.59
C LYS A 259 19.11 24.40 -15.76
N LYS A 260 20.20 24.68 -16.44
CA LYS A 260 21.32 25.47 -15.92
C LYS A 260 21.66 26.55 -16.92
#